data_3af8f8fab7a98c4e63abca3dc3f1a832
#
_entry.id   3af8f8fab7a98c4e63abca3dc3f1a832
#
_cell.length_a   1.000
_cell.length_b   1.000
_cell.length_c   1.000
_cell.angle_alpha   90.00
_cell.angle_beta   90.00
_cell.angle_gamma   90.00
#
_symmetry.space_group_name_H-M   'P 1'
#
loop_
_entity.id
_entity.type
_entity.pdbx_description
1 polymer ?
#
loop_
_entity_poly.entity_id
_entity_poly.type
_entity_poly.pdbx_seq_one_letter_code
_entity_poly.pdbx_strand_id
1 'polypeptide(L)'
;MGITSDSVREIFKGLENGDGAAFFEHVADNVDWIVEGTHPLAGHYLSKKAFIEGTFAKLSQVLPNGAQLHVEDLLVKDNEAVVELHSLATAKNGLRFDNRYCWVVYFLDGVIVRVRAYLDSAMVARLFEENPIA
;
A
#
# COMPACT_ATOMS: atom_id res chain seq x y z
N MET A 1 -12.90 -19.17 -10.27
CA MET A 1 -11.51 -19.24 -10.74
C MET A 1 -10.63 -18.41 -9.82
N GLY A 2 -9.48 -18.96 -9.48
CA GLY A 2 -8.54 -18.27 -8.65
C GLY A 2 -7.77 -17.20 -9.41
N ILE A 3 -7.05 -16.37 -8.66
CA ILE A 3 -6.12 -15.39 -9.22
C ILE A 3 -4.86 -16.07 -9.70
N THR A 4 -4.10 -15.37 -10.55
CA THR A 4 -2.81 -15.83 -11.04
C THR A 4 -1.75 -14.78 -10.74
N SER A 5 -0.47 -15.17 -10.81
CA SER A 5 0.62 -14.20 -10.65
C SER A 5 0.49 -13.07 -11.65
N ASP A 6 0.15 -13.38 -12.91
CA ASP A 6 0.00 -12.35 -13.94
C ASP A 6 -1.17 -11.42 -13.66
N SER A 7 -2.31 -11.95 -13.19
CA SER A 7 -3.46 -11.10 -12.87
C SER A 7 -3.16 -10.17 -11.68
N VAL A 8 -2.43 -10.66 -10.68
CA VAL A 8 -2.04 -9.84 -9.53
C VAL A 8 -1.06 -8.75 -9.96
N ARG A 9 -0.06 -9.09 -10.78
CA ARG A 9 0.88 -8.07 -11.30
C ARG A 9 0.16 -6.98 -12.07
N GLU A 10 -0.82 -7.35 -12.87
CA GLU A 10 -1.60 -6.39 -13.66
C GLU A 10 -2.35 -5.42 -12.75
N ILE A 11 -2.97 -5.93 -11.68
CA ILE A 11 -3.67 -5.09 -10.71
C ILE A 11 -2.71 -4.10 -10.04
N PHE A 12 -1.51 -4.54 -9.68
CA PHE A 12 -0.54 -3.72 -8.96
C PHE A 12 0.18 -2.70 -9.84
N LYS A 13 0.05 -2.78 -11.17
CA LYS A 13 0.66 -1.79 -12.06
C LYS A 13 0.21 -0.36 -11.78
N GLY A 14 -1.03 -0.19 -11.32
CA GLY A 14 -1.53 1.13 -10.95
C GLY A 14 -0.68 1.79 -9.87
N LEU A 15 -0.24 1.02 -8.88
CA LEU A 15 0.64 1.53 -7.82
C LEU A 15 2.03 1.87 -8.36
N GLU A 16 2.53 1.09 -9.30
CA GLU A 16 3.85 1.33 -9.89
C GLU A 16 3.86 2.59 -10.77
N ASN A 17 2.75 2.84 -11.44
CA ASN A 17 2.63 3.95 -12.39
C ASN A 17 2.14 5.25 -11.76
N GLY A 18 1.86 5.24 -10.46
CA GLY A 18 1.29 6.40 -9.79
C GLY A 18 -0.19 6.59 -10.05
N ASP A 19 -0.86 5.62 -10.64
CA ASP A 19 -2.30 5.64 -10.89
C ASP A 19 -3.01 4.83 -9.80
N GLY A 20 -3.05 5.38 -8.60
CA GLY A 20 -3.69 4.74 -7.46
C GLY A 20 -5.16 4.45 -7.71
N ALA A 21 -5.86 5.30 -8.45
CA ALA A 21 -7.27 5.09 -8.76
C ALA A 21 -7.48 3.77 -9.51
N ALA A 22 -6.62 3.45 -10.48
CA ALA A 22 -6.71 2.20 -11.23
C ALA A 22 -6.53 0.98 -10.32
N PHE A 23 -5.57 1.05 -9.38
CA PHE A 23 -5.39 -0.03 -8.42
C PHE A 23 -6.63 -0.20 -7.53
N PHE A 24 -7.14 0.90 -6.98
CA PHE A 24 -8.25 0.85 -6.04
C PHE A 24 -9.58 0.45 -6.67
N GLU A 25 -9.69 0.46 -7.99
CA GLU A 25 -10.85 -0.12 -8.68
C GLU A 25 -10.98 -1.63 -8.38
N HIS A 26 -9.86 -2.29 -8.07
CA HIS A 26 -9.83 -3.71 -7.75
C HIS A 26 -9.99 -4.00 -6.26
N VAL A 27 -10.25 -2.98 -5.45
CA VAL A 27 -10.39 -3.10 -4.00
C VAL A 27 -11.84 -2.88 -3.61
N ALA A 28 -12.39 -3.76 -2.77
CA ALA A 28 -13.77 -3.63 -2.30
C ALA A 28 -13.94 -2.38 -1.45
N ASP A 29 -15.11 -1.74 -1.56
CA ASP A 29 -15.41 -0.54 -0.77
C ASP A 29 -15.34 -0.83 0.73
N ASN A 30 -15.73 -2.02 1.16
CA ASN A 30 -15.72 -2.46 2.56
C ASN A 30 -14.50 -3.32 2.88
N VAL A 31 -13.38 -3.09 2.22
CA VAL A 31 -12.16 -3.85 2.45
C VAL A 31 -11.75 -3.82 3.93
N ASP A 32 -11.22 -4.95 4.41
CA ASP A 32 -10.65 -5.08 5.74
C ASP A 32 -9.13 -4.96 5.58
N TRP A 33 -8.58 -3.80 5.93
CA TRP A 33 -7.17 -3.51 5.69
C TRP A 33 -6.46 -3.17 6.99
N ILE A 34 -5.51 -4.00 7.37
CA ILE A 34 -4.69 -3.76 8.55
C ILE A 34 -3.30 -3.32 8.09
N VAL A 35 -2.86 -2.14 8.57
CA VAL A 35 -1.48 -1.71 8.44
C VAL A 35 -0.83 -1.99 9.78
N GLU A 36 0.10 -2.94 9.78
CA GLU A 36 0.73 -3.42 11.00
C GLU A 36 1.83 -2.46 11.48
N GLY A 37 2.09 -2.47 12.77
CA GLY A 37 3.15 -1.69 13.36
C GLY A 37 2.64 -0.65 14.34
N THR A 38 3.56 0.24 14.75
CA THR A 38 3.28 1.28 15.75
C THR A 38 3.63 2.68 15.22
N HIS A 39 3.53 2.87 13.91
CA HIS A 39 3.85 4.13 13.23
C HIS A 39 2.56 4.91 12.91
N PRO A 40 2.68 6.16 12.43
CA PRO A 40 1.50 7.02 12.19
C PRO A 40 0.50 6.51 11.16
N LEU A 41 0.88 5.59 10.28
CA LEU A 41 -0.03 5.02 9.28
C LEU A 41 -0.65 3.71 9.74
N ALA A 42 -0.21 3.17 10.88
CA ALA A 42 -0.72 1.89 11.38
C ALA A 42 -2.19 2.02 11.79
N GLY A 43 -2.93 0.95 11.61
CA GLY A 43 -4.33 0.92 12.00
C GLY A 43 -5.11 -0.18 11.31
N HIS A 44 -6.36 -0.32 11.73
CA HIS A 44 -7.30 -1.26 11.15
C HIS A 44 -8.38 -0.46 10.43
N TYR A 45 -8.31 -0.45 9.12
CA TYR A 45 -9.21 0.33 8.27
C TYR A 45 -10.30 -0.60 7.72
N LEU A 46 -11.55 -0.25 7.93
CA LEU A 46 -12.70 -1.10 7.56
C LEU A 46 -13.42 -0.62 6.30
N SER A 47 -12.79 0.29 5.55
CA SER A 47 -13.29 0.69 4.24
C SER A 47 -12.12 1.19 3.38
N LYS A 48 -12.31 1.14 2.07
CA LYS A 48 -11.36 1.69 1.11
C LYS A 48 -11.12 3.18 1.38
N LYS A 49 -12.19 3.93 1.61
CA LYS A 49 -12.11 5.36 1.88
C LYS A 49 -11.28 5.64 3.14
N ALA A 50 -11.56 4.92 4.24
CA ALA A 50 -10.83 5.10 5.49
C ALA A 50 -9.35 4.79 5.31
N PHE A 51 -9.04 3.73 4.57
CA PHE A 51 -7.64 3.37 4.30
C PHE A 51 -6.92 4.46 3.52
N ILE A 52 -7.51 4.93 2.43
CA ILE A 52 -6.89 5.97 1.59
C ILE A 52 -6.67 7.25 2.41
N GLU A 53 -7.68 7.69 3.16
CA GLU A 53 -7.59 8.90 3.98
C GLU A 53 -6.56 8.76 5.09
N GLY A 54 -6.42 7.58 5.65
CA GLY A 54 -5.48 7.33 6.75
C GLY A 54 -4.05 7.06 6.30
N THR A 55 -3.81 6.81 5.03
CA THR A 55 -2.49 6.40 4.52
C THR A 55 -2.06 7.25 3.33
N PHE A 56 -2.50 6.93 2.11
CA PHE A 56 -2.01 7.60 0.91
C PHE A 56 -2.28 9.10 0.91
N ALA A 57 -3.42 9.54 1.45
CA ALA A 57 -3.71 10.97 1.55
C ALA A 57 -2.71 11.70 2.46
N LYS A 58 -2.29 11.05 3.55
CA LYS A 58 -1.27 11.61 4.44
C LYS A 58 0.10 11.61 3.79
N LEU A 59 0.45 10.53 3.10
CA LEU A 59 1.73 10.43 2.40
C LEU A 59 1.84 11.50 1.31
N SER A 60 0.76 11.80 0.60
CA SER A 60 0.78 12.80 -0.45
C SER A 60 1.09 14.20 0.07
N GLN A 61 0.87 14.47 1.35
CA GLN A 61 1.20 15.76 1.97
C GLN A 61 2.70 15.93 2.22
N VAL A 62 3.44 14.83 2.32
CA VAL A 62 4.87 14.86 2.66
C VAL A 62 5.77 14.33 1.54
N LEU A 63 5.20 13.63 0.57
CA LEU A 63 5.91 13.12 -0.60
C LEU A 63 5.39 13.87 -1.84
N PRO A 64 6.14 14.86 -2.38
CA PRO A 64 5.64 15.70 -3.48
C PRO A 64 5.17 14.93 -4.71
N ASN A 65 5.79 13.80 -5.01
CA ASN A 65 5.44 12.96 -6.15
C ASN A 65 4.61 11.74 -5.76
N GLY A 66 4.09 11.71 -4.52
CA GLY A 66 3.31 10.60 -4.00
C GLY A 66 4.16 9.37 -3.71
N ALA A 67 3.49 8.30 -3.34
CA ALA A 67 4.14 7.01 -3.07
C ALA A 67 3.85 6.06 -4.24
N GLN A 68 4.90 5.69 -4.97
CA GLN A 68 4.83 4.71 -6.04
C GLN A 68 5.43 3.41 -5.51
N LEU A 69 4.65 2.33 -5.56
CA LEU A 69 5.05 1.05 -5.02
C LEU A 69 5.30 0.08 -6.17
N HIS A 70 6.52 -0.44 -6.21
CA HIS A 70 6.96 -1.36 -7.26
C HIS A 70 7.00 -2.78 -6.72
N VAL A 71 6.43 -3.72 -7.46
CA VAL A 71 6.43 -5.14 -7.07
C VAL A 71 7.82 -5.73 -7.30
N GLU A 72 8.42 -6.28 -6.25
CA GLU A 72 9.69 -7.00 -6.35
C GLU A 72 9.47 -8.48 -6.60
N ASP A 73 8.52 -9.07 -5.87
CA ASP A 73 8.21 -10.51 -5.99
C ASP A 73 6.80 -10.74 -5.47
N LEU A 74 6.20 -11.85 -5.87
CA LEU A 74 4.91 -12.24 -5.35
C LEU A 74 4.71 -13.75 -5.42
N LEU A 75 3.92 -14.25 -4.48
CA LEU A 75 3.51 -15.65 -4.41
C LEU A 75 2.00 -15.70 -4.41
N VAL A 76 1.43 -16.63 -5.16
CA VAL A 76 -0.02 -16.81 -5.22
C VAL A 76 -0.36 -18.23 -4.82
N LYS A 77 -1.33 -18.37 -3.95
CA LYS A 77 -1.90 -19.65 -3.56
C LYS A 77 -3.40 -19.48 -3.40
N ASP A 78 -4.17 -20.18 -4.22
CA ASP A 78 -5.62 -20.08 -4.22
C ASP A 78 -6.07 -18.63 -4.46
N ASN A 79 -6.78 -18.02 -3.53
CA ASN A 79 -7.24 -16.63 -3.63
C ASN A 79 -6.42 -15.68 -2.75
N GLU A 80 -5.21 -16.08 -2.40
CA GLU A 80 -4.31 -15.30 -1.55
C GLU A 80 -3.02 -15.01 -2.29
N ALA A 81 -2.52 -13.78 -2.15
CA ALA A 81 -1.23 -13.38 -2.71
C ALA A 81 -0.38 -12.73 -1.63
N VAL A 82 0.91 -13.06 -1.62
CA VAL A 82 1.89 -12.35 -0.81
C VAL A 82 2.72 -11.53 -1.78
N VAL A 83 2.67 -10.20 -1.64
CA VAL A 83 3.28 -9.28 -2.57
C VAL A 83 4.34 -8.47 -1.85
N GLU A 84 5.59 -8.60 -2.29
CA GLU A 84 6.68 -7.77 -1.78
C GLU A 84 6.85 -6.57 -2.69
N LEU A 85 6.90 -5.38 -2.07
CA LEU A 85 6.99 -4.12 -2.81
C LEU A 85 8.08 -3.24 -2.21
N HIS A 86 8.50 -2.24 -3.00
CA HIS A 86 9.35 -1.18 -2.48
C HIS A 86 8.88 0.16 -3.03
N SER A 87 9.14 1.22 -2.27
CA SER A 87 8.92 2.57 -2.74
C SER A 87 10.27 3.26 -2.98
N LEU A 88 10.28 4.17 -3.95
CA LEU A 88 11.41 5.05 -4.19
C LEU A 88 10.84 6.47 -4.20
N ALA A 89 10.98 7.16 -3.08
CA ALA A 89 10.39 8.48 -2.92
C ALA A 89 11.31 9.39 -2.15
N THR A 90 11.16 10.70 -2.34
CA THR A 90 11.90 11.72 -1.60
C THR A 90 10.89 12.65 -0.95
N ALA A 91 11.01 12.81 0.35
CA ALA A 91 10.12 13.71 1.12
C ALA A 91 10.43 15.17 0.79
N LYS A 92 9.51 16.05 1.14
CA LYS A 92 9.65 17.48 0.87
C LYS A 92 10.87 18.11 1.57
N ASN A 93 11.36 17.50 2.65
CA ASN A 93 12.59 17.96 3.32
C ASN A 93 13.85 17.28 2.80
N GLY A 94 13.74 16.46 1.75
CA GLY A 94 14.87 15.76 1.15
C GLY A 94 15.14 14.37 1.70
N LEU A 95 14.43 13.94 2.74
CA LEU A 95 14.59 12.60 3.30
C LEU A 95 14.18 11.53 2.28
N ARG A 96 15.02 10.51 2.09
CA ARG A 96 14.67 9.38 1.24
C ARG A 96 13.66 8.49 1.96
N PHE A 97 12.59 8.12 1.25
CA PHE A 97 11.57 7.21 1.75
C PHE A 97 11.54 5.97 0.86
N ASP A 98 12.64 5.22 0.87
CA ASP A 98 12.78 3.99 0.09
C ASP A 98 12.36 2.82 0.98
N ASN A 99 11.05 2.73 1.23
CA ASN A 99 10.48 1.75 2.14
C ASN A 99 10.31 0.39 1.47
N ARG A 100 10.18 -0.66 2.28
CA ARG A 100 9.91 -2.01 1.80
C ARG A 100 8.67 -2.53 2.48
N TYR A 101 7.88 -3.28 1.70
CA TYR A 101 6.56 -3.71 2.12
C TYR A 101 6.37 -5.19 1.85
N CYS A 102 5.56 -5.82 2.69
CA CYS A 102 5.05 -7.16 2.43
C CYS A 102 3.55 -7.11 2.70
N TRP A 103 2.75 -7.30 1.65
CA TRP A 103 1.31 -7.29 1.75
C TRP A 103 0.76 -8.69 1.56
N VAL A 104 -0.05 -9.16 2.51
CA VAL A 104 -0.79 -10.41 2.39
C VAL A 104 -2.21 -10.05 1.97
N VAL A 105 -2.58 -10.43 0.75
CA VAL A 105 -3.78 -9.92 0.07
C VAL A 105 -4.74 -11.07 -0.20
N TYR A 106 -6.00 -10.90 0.17
CA TYR A 106 -7.06 -11.88 -0.05
C TYR A 106 -8.05 -11.37 -1.08
N PHE A 107 -8.39 -12.24 -2.04
CA PHE A 107 -9.30 -11.92 -3.12
C PHE A 107 -10.60 -12.70 -3.00
N LEU A 108 -11.70 -12.09 -3.45
CA LEU A 108 -12.98 -12.76 -3.63
C LEU A 108 -13.51 -12.33 -5.00
N ASP A 109 -13.66 -13.30 -5.90
CA ASP A 109 -14.09 -13.04 -7.28
C ASP A 109 -13.25 -11.96 -7.97
N GLY A 110 -11.93 -12.03 -7.77
CA GLY A 110 -10.99 -11.10 -8.39
C GLY A 110 -10.90 -9.73 -7.74
N VAL A 111 -11.60 -9.51 -6.63
CA VAL A 111 -11.61 -8.23 -5.90
C VAL A 111 -10.87 -8.40 -4.58
N ILE A 112 -10.03 -7.43 -4.24
CA ILE A 112 -9.30 -7.42 -2.98
C ILE A 112 -10.26 -7.10 -1.85
N VAL A 113 -10.43 -8.02 -0.90
CA VAL A 113 -11.37 -7.87 0.21
C VAL A 113 -10.68 -7.77 1.57
N ARG A 114 -9.41 -8.18 1.66
CA ARG A 114 -8.67 -8.13 2.92
C ARG A 114 -7.17 -8.00 2.63
N VAL A 115 -6.51 -7.16 3.42
CA VAL A 115 -5.05 -6.97 3.32
C VAL A 115 -4.46 -6.87 4.71
N ARG A 116 -3.30 -7.52 4.91
CA ARG A 116 -2.43 -7.26 6.04
C ARG A 116 -1.13 -6.71 5.46
N ALA A 117 -0.82 -5.46 5.79
CA ALA A 117 0.31 -4.76 5.22
C ALA A 117 1.41 -4.56 6.26
N TYR A 118 2.59 -5.07 5.98
CA TYR A 118 3.78 -4.93 6.82
C TYR A 118 4.78 -4.04 6.08
N LEU A 119 5.51 -3.24 6.83
CA LEU A 119 6.48 -2.31 6.24
C LEU A 119 7.51 -1.91 7.28
N ASP A 120 8.51 -1.11 6.87
CA ASP A 120 9.50 -0.58 7.81
C ASP A 120 8.87 0.55 8.61
N SER A 121 8.43 0.22 9.82
CA SER A 121 7.73 1.16 10.72
C SER A 121 8.61 2.33 11.16
N ALA A 122 9.89 2.07 11.40
CA ALA A 122 10.82 3.12 11.83
C ALA A 122 10.97 4.20 10.76
N MET A 123 11.00 3.79 9.50
CA MET A 123 11.10 4.73 8.39
C MET A 123 9.85 5.60 8.26
N VAL A 124 8.66 5.01 8.45
CA VAL A 124 7.42 5.78 8.42
C VAL A 124 7.37 6.78 9.58
N ALA A 125 7.75 6.34 10.78
CA ALA A 125 7.78 7.23 11.95
C ALA A 125 8.71 8.41 11.71
N ARG A 126 9.91 8.15 11.16
CA ARG A 126 10.87 9.20 10.86
C ARG A 126 10.36 10.16 9.80
N LEU A 127 9.69 9.65 8.77
CA LEU A 127 9.13 10.49 7.71
C LEU A 127 8.20 11.56 8.28
N PHE A 128 7.26 11.17 9.12
CA PHE A 128 6.27 12.10 9.69
C PHE A 128 6.83 12.93 10.83
N GLU A 129 7.85 12.45 11.53
CA GLU A 129 8.54 13.22 12.57
C GLU A 129 9.29 14.39 11.92
N GLU A 130 9.95 14.16 10.79
CA GLU A 130 10.73 15.19 10.09
C GLU A 130 9.88 16.02 9.12
N ASN A 131 8.69 15.57 8.76
CA ASN A 131 7.76 16.26 7.87
C ASN A 131 6.37 16.30 8.51
N PRO A 132 6.18 17.07 9.60
CA PRO A 132 4.89 17.11 10.27
C PRO A 132 3.78 17.61 9.35
N ILE A 133 2.59 17.01 9.48
CA ILE A 133 1.40 17.49 8.78
C ILE A 133 0.50 18.21 9.78
N ALA A 134 -0.09 19.30 9.32
CA ALA A 134 -0.93 20.13 10.16
C ALA A 134 -2.31 19.50 10.40
#